data_ef8199458f3a9d5c886642df4e030ffc
#
_entry.id   ef8199458f3a9d5c886642df4e030ffc
#
_cell.length_a   1.000
_cell.length_b   1.000
_cell.length_c   1.000
_cell.angle_alpha   90.00
_cell.angle_beta   90.00
_cell.angle_gamma   90.00
#
_symmetry.space_group_name_H-M   'P 1'
#
loop_
_entity.id
_entity.type
_entity.pdbx_description
1 polymer ?
#
loop_
_entity_poly.entity_id
_entity_poly.type
_entity_poly.pdbx_seq_one_letter_code
_entity_poly.pdbx_strand_id
1 'polypeptide(L)'
;MTSARRPTVLTVFGTRPEAIKLFPVVRALQAAGGMETVTCVTAQHRGLLDQVLAIADLTPDIDLDLMEPGQSLDRLTARLLIGLGEVMDRVRPDRVIVQGDTATAMVGALAAYYRKIPVAHVEAGLRSGDIYQPWPEEVNRRIVAPIADLHFAPTDTAAAALARENVTAGVHVTGNTVIDALHWTRGRIAATPTLAADLDQLAARFAGRRIVLVTTHRRENFGDGMAAIARAIARIAARDDVAVIFPMHPNPNVGAVMDEWLGAPDNVARIAPLDYPHFIRALELCDLALTDSGGVQEEAPALGKPVLVMRDTTERPEGVAAGTARLIGTDEARIVSEVFTLLDDKAAYSAMARAHNPFGDGQASTRIARIIADDVGL
;
A
#
# COMPACT_ATOMS: atom_id res chain seq x y z
N MET A 1 30.39 3.39 -35.84
CA MET A 1 29.34 2.66 -35.08
C MET A 1 28.68 3.66 -34.17
N THR A 2 27.49 4.15 -34.51
CA THR A 2 26.67 4.99 -33.62
C THR A 2 26.30 4.11 -32.44
N SER A 3 26.75 4.47 -31.23
CA SER A 3 26.27 3.85 -29.99
C SER A 3 24.74 3.95 -29.99
N ALA A 4 24.05 2.80 -30.04
CA ALA A 4 22.61 2.80 -29.92
C ALA A 4 22.23 3.51 -28.59
N ARG A 5 21.31 4.45 -28.65
CA ARG A 5 20.78 5.13 -27.44
C ARG A 5 20.24 4.07 -26.49
N ARG A 6 20.61 4.10 -25.23
CA ARG A 6 19.97 3.26 -24.22
C ARG A 6 18.47 3.62 -24.12
N PRO A 7 17.59 2.62 -24.07
CA PRO A 7 16.18 2.91 -23.84
C PRO A 7 16.00 3.60 -22.49
N THR A 8 15.07 4.55 -22.42
CA THR A 8 14.77 5.35 -21.22
C THR A 8 13.38 4.97 -20.70
N VAL A 9 13.29 4.57 -19.44
CA VAL A 9 12.05 4.24 -18.74
C VAL A 9 11.77 5.31 -17.70
N LEU A 10 10.64 6.00 -17.83
CA LEU A 10 10.17 7.04 -16.91
C LEU A 10 9.14 6.48 -15.94
N THR A 11 9.45 6.48 -14.64
CA THR A 11 8.51 6.10 -13.58
C THR A 11 7.92 7.35 -12.93
N VAL A 12 6.58 7.44 -12.90
CA VAL A 12 5.85 8.61 -12.40
C VAL A 12 5.02 8.23 -11.18
N PHE A 13 5.13 9.01 -10.09
CA PHE A 13 4.33 8.84 -8.89
C PHE A 13 4.23 10.15 -8.09
N GLY A 14 3.22 10.27 -7.22
CA GLY A 14 2.98 11.52 -6.49
C GLY A 14 2.63 11.33 -5.02
N THR A 15 2.28 10.13 -4.60
CA THR A 15 1.81 9.85 -3.24
C THR A 15 2.72 8.85 -2.52
N ARG A 16 2.61 8.82 -1.19
CA ARG A 16 3.32 7.82 -0.36
C ARG A 16 3.00 6.36 -0.76
N PRO A 17 1.73 5.95 -0.96
CA PRO A 17 1.42 4.58 -1.37
C PRO A 17 2.02 4.20 -2.73
N GLU A 18 2.00 5.12 -3.71
CA GLU A 18 2.66 4.90 -5.00
C GLU A 18 4.17 4.71 -4.82
N ALA A 19 4.82 5.58 -4.04
CA ALA A 19 6.25 5.49 -3.79
C ALA A 19 6.63 4.15 -3.15
N ILE A 20 5.88 3.69 -2.13
CA ILE A 20 6.10 2.38 -1.49
C ILE A 20 6.05 1.25 -2.52
N LYS A 21 5.09 1.27 -3.43
CA LYS A 21 4.90 0.21 -4.42
C LYS A 21 5.84 0.31 -5.62
N LEU A 22 6.34 1.50 -5.95
CA LEU A 22 7.19 1.72 -7.11
C LEU A 22 8.70 1.74 -6.80
N PHE A 23 9.13 2.06 -5.57
CA PHE A 23 10.56 2.06 -5.31
C PHE A 23 11.21 0.68 -5.55
N PRO A 24 10.59 -0.47 -5.24
CA PRO A 24 11.17 -1.77 -5.56
C PRO A 24 11.30 -1.99 -7.07
N VAL A 25 10.33 -1.50 -7.85
CA VAL A 25 10.36 -1.57 -9.32
C VAL A 25 11.50 -0.74 -9.87
N VAL A 26 11.64 0.52 -9.42
CA VAL A 26 12.75 1.40 -9.83
C VAL A 26 14.10 0.77 -9.54
N ARG A 27 14.29 0.21 -8.35
CA ARG A 27 15.53 -0.46 -7.97
C ARG A 27 15.78 -1.72 -8.80
N ALA A 28 14.75 -2.49 -9.11
CA ALA A 28 14.88 -3.68 -9.95
C ALA A 28 15.26 -3.31 -11.39
N LEU A 29 14.70 -2.23 -11.95
CA LEU A 29 15.07 -1.70 -13.25
C LEU A 29 16.53 -1.21 -13.28
N GLN A 30 16.94 -0.47 -12.25
CA GLN A 30 18.33 -0.02 -12.10
C GLN A 30 19.31 -1.20 -12.02
N ALA A 31 18.94 -2.24 -11.26
CA ALA A 31 19.75 -3.45 -11.11
C ALA A 31 19.83 -4.31 -12.39
N ALA A 32 18.75 -4.33 -13.19
CA ALA A 32 18.74 -5.02 -14.47
C ALA A 32 19.76 -4.42 -15.48
N GLY A 33 19.99 -3.10 -15.39
CA GLY A 33 20.92 -2.40 -16.26
C GLY A 33 20.43 -2.32 -17.71
N GLY A 34 21.30 -1.83 -18.62
CA GLY A 34 20.99 -1.72 -20.05
C GLY A 34 20.06 -0.55 -20.42
N MET A 35 19.22 -0.07 -19.52
CA MET A 35 18.30 1.05 -19.71
C MET A 35 18.65 2.24 -18.81
N GLU A 36 18.20 3.42 -19.18
CA GLU A 36 18.19 4.61 -18.34
C GLU A 36 16.85 4.64 -17.56
N THR A 37 16.94 4.71 -16.24
CA THR A 37 15.75 4.76 -15.36
C THR A 37 15.64 6.17 -14.82
N VAL A 38 14.57 6.87 -15.19
CA VAL A 38 14.26 8.23 -14.74
C VAL A 38 13.05 8.20 -13.83
N THR A 39 13.15 8.86 -12.68
CA THR A 39 12.07 8.99 -11.71
C THR A 39 11.52 10.40 -11.68
N CYS A 40 10.21 10.55 -11.82
CA CYS A 40 9.51 11.83 -11.73
C CYS A 40 8.47 11.79 -10.62
N VAL A 41 8.61 12.70 -9.64
CA VAL A 41 7.62 12.86 -8.58
C VAL A 41 6.77 14.10 -8.81
N THR A 42 5.47 13.98 -8.54
CA THR A 42 4.53 15.11 -8.66
C THR A 42 4.27 15.78 -7.30
N ALA A 43 4.82 15.19 -6.22
CA ALA A 43 4.84 15.70 -4.85
C ALA A 43 3.46 16.04 -4.27
N GLN A 44 2.48 15.14 -4.43
CA GLN A 44 1.13 15.33 -3.91
C GLN A 44 1.08 15.42 -2.36
N HIS A 45 2.04 14.80 -1.64
CA HIS A 45 2.20 14.87 -0.18
C HIS A 45 3.69 14.78 0.18
N ARG A 46 4.42 15.88 0.05
CA ARG A 46 5.88 15.92 0.11
C ARG A 46 6.49 15.24 1.34
N GLY A 47 6.11 15.65 2.55
CA GLY A 47 6.76 15.12 3.76
C GLY A 47 6.64 13.60 3.95
N LEU A 48 5.54 12.99 3.55
CA LEU A 48 5.34 11.55 3.64
C LEU A 48 6.03 10.80 2.49
N LEU A 49 6.12 11.42 1.32
CA LEU A 49 6.80 10.87 0.15
C LEU A 49 8.31 10.82 0.38
N ASP A 50 8.89 11.93 0.86
CA ASP A 50 10.33 12.08 1.12
C ASP A 50 10.84 11.02 2.12
N GLN A 51 10.04 10.66 3.12
CA GLN A 51 10.37 9.57 4.05
C GLN A 51 10.56 8.22 3.35
N VAL A 52 9.67 7.89 2.40
CA VAL A 52 9.77 6.64 1.63
C VAL A 52 10.97 6.66 0.71
N LEU A 53 11.22 7.78 0.05
CA LEU A 53 12.39 7.96 -0.84
C LEU A 53 13.71 7.80 -0.06
N ALA A 54 13.79 8.38 1.14
CA ALA A 54 14.97 8.25 2.00
C ALA A 54 15.22 6.79 2.43
N ILE A 55 14.17 6.04 2.78
CA ILE A 55 14.29 4.61 3.14
C ILE A 55 14.74 3.78 1.96
N ALA A 56 14.22 4.11 0.78
CA ALA A 56 14.54 3.44 -0.47
C ALA A 56 15.91 3.81 -1.04
N ASP A 57 16.66 4.75 -0.43
CA ASP A 57 17.87 5.37 -0.99
C ASP A 57 17.63 5.85 -2.44
N LEU A 58 16.49 6.49 -2.68
CA LEU A 58 16.12 7.05 -3.97
C LEU A 58 16.06 8.57 -3.91
N THR A 59 16.73 9.20 -4.87
CA THR A 59 16.57 10.63 -5.14
C THR A 59 15.84 10.75 -6.47
N PRO A 60 14.67 11.39 -6.54
CA PRO A 60 13.97 11.57 -7.80
C PRO A 60 14.78 12.46 -8.73
N ASP A 61 14.83 12.09 -10.02
CA ASP A 61 15.53 12.87 -11.04
C ASP A 61 14.78 14.16 -11.38
N ILE A 62 13.46 14.13 -11.23
CA ILE A 62 12.55 15.25 -11.51
C ILE A 62 11.54 15.38 -10.39
N ASP A 63 11.40 16.58 -9.86
CA ASP A 63 10.39 16.95 -8.85
C ASP A 63 9.55 18.11 -9.39
N LEU A 64 8.26 17.89 -9.58
CA LEU A 64 7.35 18.87 -10.17
C LEU A 64 6.67 19.76 -9.13
N ASP A 65 6.60 19.34 -7.88
CA ASP A 65 6.00 20.07 -6.74
C ASP A 65 4.65 20.72 -7.09
N LEU A 66 3.69 19.90 -7.58
CA LEU A 66 2.44 20.41 -8.15
C LEU A 66 1.31 20.61 -7.14
N MET A 67 1.49 20.23 -5.86
CA MET A 67 0.42 20.35 -4.87
C MET A 67 0.26 21.77 -4.35
N GLU A 68 -1.00 22.20 -4.33
CA GLU A 68 -1.44 23.43 -3.65
C GLU A 68 -2.52 23.09 -2.63
N PRO A 69 -2.49 23.71 -1.43
CA PRO A 69 -3.55 23.50 -0.45
C PRO A 69 -4.93 23.84 -1.00
N GLY A 70 -5.90 22.93 -0.83
CA GLY A 70 -7.29 23.16 -1.21
C GLY A 70 -7.57 23.21 -2.72
N GLN A 71 -6.63 22.79 -3.59
CA GLN A 71 -6.89 22.75 -5.04
C GLN A 71 -7.97 21.72 -5.39
N SER A 72 -8.81 22.06 -6.38
CA SER A 72 -9.81 21.15 -6.93
C SER A 72 -9.15 20.04 -7.76
N LEU A 73 -9.86 18.92 -7.97
CA LEU A 73 -9.39 17.84 -8.84
C LEU A 73 -9.15 18.32 -10.27
N ASP A 74 -10.00 19.22 -10.80
CA ASP A 74 -9.84 19.81 -12.13
C ASP A 74 -8.51 20.52 -12.26
N ARG A 75 -8.18 21.38 -11.28
CA ARG A 75 -6.93 22.14 -11.26
C ARG A 75 -5.72 21.24 -11.13
N LEU A 76 -5.78 20.23 -10.24
CA LEU A 76 -4.75 19.23 -10.10
C LEU A 76 -4.52 18.48 -11.43
N THR A 77 -5.59 17.97 -12.04
CA THR A 77 -5.54 17.25 -13.32
C THR A 77 -4.91 18.10 -14.42
N ALA A 78 -5.32 19.36 -14.57
CA ALA A 78 -4.76 20.26 -15.56
C ALA A 78 -3.25 20.51 -15.36
N ARG A 79 -2.82 20.78 -14.12
CA ARG A 79 -1.40 20.99 -13.79
C ARG A 79 -0.56 19.73 -14.02
N LEU A 80 -1.07 18.57 -13.60
CA LEU A 80 -0.43 17.29 -13.86
C LEU A 80 -0.24 17.04 -15.35
N LEU A 81 -1.28 17.28 -16.16
CA LEU A 81 -1.23 17.02 -17.61
C LEU A 81 -0.19 17.90 -18.30
N ILE A 82 -0.12 19.18 -17.95
CA ILE A 82 0.86 20.10 -18.50
C ILE A 82 2.28 19.73 -18.03
N GLY A 83 2.49 19.60 -16.72
CA GLY A 83 3.82 19.36 -16.15
C GLY A 83 4.41 18.01 -16.57
N LEU A 84 3.60 16.93 -16.54
CA LEU A 84 4.06 15.61 -17.00
C LEU A 84 4.28 15.60 -18.52
N GLY A 85 3.48 16.36 -19.27
CA GLY A 85 3.69 16.56 -20.67
C GLY A 85 5.06 17.18 -21.00
N GLU A 86 5.41 18.27 -20.33
CA GLU A 86 6.72 18.93 -20.47
C GLU A 86 7.88 18.02 -20.08
N VAL A 87 7.73 17.23 -19.02
CA VAL A 87 8.71 16.21 -18.63
C VAL A 87 8.94 15.21 -19.74
N MET A 88 7.86 14.64 -20.30
CA MET A 88 7.96 13.63 -21.36
C MET A 88 8.56 14.20 -22.66
N ASP A 89 8.25 15.45 -23.00
CA ASP A 89 8.85 16.14 -24.17
C ASP A 89 10.36 16.33 -24.00
N ARG A 90 10.82 16.60 -22.77
CA ARG A 90 12.23 16.77 -22.43
C ARG A 90 12.98 15.44 -22.34
N VAL A 91 12.42 14.47 -21.60
CA VAL A 91 13.06 13.15 -21.33
C VAL A 91 12.97 12.24 -22.55
N ARG A 92 11.88 12.30 -23.31
CA ARG A 92 11.57 11.42 -24.45
C ARG A 92 11.71 9.93 -24.10
N PRO A 93 10.97 9.46 -23.07
CA PRO A 93 11.09 8.09 -22.64
C PRO A 93 10.56 7.12 -23.69
N ASP A 94 11.13 5.93 -23.73
CA ASP A 94 10.64 4.84 -24.58
C ASP A 94 9.45 4.13 -23.93
N ARG A 95 9.31 4.24 -22.59
CA ARG A 95 8.17 3.73 -21.82
C ARG A 95 7.92 4.58 -20.57
N VAL A 96 6.64 4.71 -20.21
CA VAL A 96 6.19 5.32 -18.94
C VAL A 96 5.62 4.24 -18.03
N ILE A 97 5.98 4.26 -16.74
CA ILE A 97 5.40 3.42 -15.70
C ILE A 97 4.54 4.27 -14.76
N VAL A 98 3.31 3.86 -14.55
CA VAL A 98 2.39 4.43 -13.56
C VAL A 98 1.89 3.33 -12.61
N GLN A 99 1.39 3.71 -11.43
CA GLN A 99 0.94 2.75 -10.42
C GLN A 99 -0.45 3.09 -9.89
N GLY A 100 -1.30 2.09 -9.78
CA GLY A 100 -2.58 2.20 -9.10
C GLY A 100 -3.56 3.11 -9.81
N ASP A 101 -4.18 4.02 -9.05
CA ASP A 101 -5.42 4.70 -9.44
C ASP A 101 -5.47 6.17 -9.02
N THR A 102 -4.34 6.75 -8.66
CA THR A 102 -4.28 8.18 -8.31
C THR A 102 -4.51 9.07 -9.54
N ALA A 103 -4.79 10.36 -9.29
CA ALA A 103 -4.81 11.36 -10.35
C ALA A 103 -3.45 11.40 -11.10
N THR A 104 -2.33 11.22 -10.40
CA THR A 104 -1.00 11.14 -11.00
C THR A 104 -0.89 9.97 -11.97
N ALA A 105 -1.35 8.78 -11.59
CA ALA A 105 -1.32 7.60 -12.45
C ALA A 105 -2.18 7.79 -13.72
N MET A 106 -3.42 8.25 -13.54
CA MET A 106 -4.36 8.48 -14.65
C MET A 106 -3.83 9.54 -15.61
N VAL A 107 -3.38 10.68 -15.10
CA VAL A 107 -2.89 11.78 -15.93
C VAL A 107 -1.54 11.45 -16.55
N GLY A 108 -0.66 10.71 -15.85
CA GLY A 108 0.61 10.23 -16.38
C GLY A 108 0.39 9.32 -17.61
N ALA A 109 -0.56 8.39 -17.52
CA ALA A 109 -0.93 7.54 -18.63
C ALA A 109 -1.50 8.36 -19.81
N LEU A 110 -2.39 9.33 -19.54
CA LEU A 110 -2.98 10.18 -20.57
C LEU A 110 -1.95 11.07 -21.27
N ALA A 111 -1.02 11.67 -20.52
CA ALA A 111 0.06 12.50 -21.05
C ALA A 111 1.01 11.70 -21.97
N ALA A 112 1.32 10.44 -21.59
CA ALA A 112 2.08 9.50 -22.40
C ALA A 112 1.33 9.13 -23.69
N TYR A 113 0.05 8.81 -23.57
CA TYR A 113 -0.79 8.48 -24.72
C TYR A 113 -0.82 9.60 -25.78
N TYR A 114 -0.94 10.86 -25.37
CA TYR A 114 -0.92 12.01 -26.29
C TYR A 114 0.41 12.12 -27.06
N ARG A 115 1.49 11.52 -26.55
CA ARG A 115 2.83 11.49 -27.15
C ARG A 115 3.15 10.16 -27.83
N LYS A 116 2.18 9.23 -27.85
CA LYS A 116 2.34 7.87 -28.37
C LYS A 116 3.48 7.10 -27.66
N ILE A 117 3.67 7.38 -26.36
CA ILE A 117 4.63 6.67 -25.53
C ILE A 117 3.90 5.50 -24.89
N PRO A 118 4.41 4.25 -24.99
CA PRO A 118 3.84 3.07 -24.37
C PRO A 118 3.78 3.20 -22.84
N VAL A 119 2.71 2.66 -22.23
CA VAL A 119 2.45 2.77 -20.79
C VAL A 119 2.39 1.41 -20.12
N ALA A 120 3.15 1.24 -19.06
CA ALA A 120 3.06 0.09 -18.16
C ALA A 120 2.32 0.49 -16.87
N HIS A 121 1.30 -0.28 -16.51
CA HIS A 121 0.47 -0.04 -15.34
C HIS A 121 0.74 -1.07 -14.25
N VAL A 122 1.37 -0.66 -13.16
CA VAL A 122 1.62 -1.50 -11.97
C VAL A 122 0.39 -1.47 -11.07
N GLU A 123 0.01 -2.61 -10.50
CA GLU A 123 -1.22 -2.84 -9.74
C GLU A 123 -2.48 -2.64 -10.60
N ALA A 124 -2.43 -3.14 -11.82
CA ALA A 124 -3.51 -3.07 -12.78
C ALA A 124 -4.65 -4.05 -12.43
N GLY A 125 -5.88 -3.68 -12.73
CA GLY A 125 -7.02 -4.59 -12.70
C GLY A 125 -7.82 -4.63 -11.40
N LEU A 126 -7.48 -3.86 -10.37
CA LEU A 126 -8.35 -3.71 -9.19
C LEU A 126 -9.69 -3.06 -9.61
N ARG A 127 -10.81 -3.58 -9.10
CA ARG A 127 -12.15 -3.06 -9.38
C ARG A 127 -13.05 -3.15 -8.15
N SER A 128 -13.77 -2.07 -7.87
CA SER A 128 -14.83 -2.07 -6.86
C SER A 128 -16.20 -2.39 -7.46
N GLY A 129 -16.39 -2.08 -8.74
CA GLY A 129 -17.67 -2.19 -9.42
C GLY A 129 -18.57 -0.96 -9.29
N ASP A 130 -18.25 -0.02 -8.40
CA ASP A 130 -18.97 1.23 -8.18
C ASP A 130 -18.06 2.43 -8.50
N ILE A 131 -18.42 3.23 -9.51
CA ILE A 131 -17.64 4.39 -9.96
C ILE A 131 -17.50 5.50 -8.91
N TYR A 132 -18.29 5.45 -7.86
CA TYR A 132 -18.26 6.40 -6.75
C TYR A 132 -17.56 5.86 -5.50
N GLN A 133 -17.05 4.59 -5.53
CA GLN A 133 -16.42 3.95 -4.38
C GLN A 133 -15.25 3.03 -4.78
N PRO A 134 -13.99 3.42 -4.47
CA PRO A 134 -13.56 4.74 -3.98
C PRO A 134 -13.63 5.79 -5.09
N TRP A 135 -13.91 7.02 -4.69
CA TRP A 135 -13.97 8.15 -5.60
C TRP A 135 -12.77 9.08 -5.37
N PRO A 136 -12.03 9.52 -6.43
CA PRO A 136 -12.25 9.27 -7.89
C PRO A 136 -11.53 8.02 -8.42
N GLU A 137 -10.94 7.19 -7.58
CA GLU A 137 -9.96 6.16 -7.91
C GLU A 137 -10.51 5.08 -8.86
N GLU A 138 -11.79 4.67 -8.70
CA GLU A 138 -12.37 3.65 -9.58
C GLU A 138 -12.45 4.10 -11.05
N VAL A 139 -12.75 5.36 -11.29
CA VAL A 139 -12.76 5.92 -12.65
C VAL A 139 -11.34 6.10 -13.18
N ASN A 140 -10.40 6.56 -12.33
CA ASN A 140 -9.01 6.74 -12.72
C ASN A 140 -8.41 5.43 -13.26
N ARG A 141 -8.59 4.30 -12.52
CA ARG A 141 -8.02 3.01 -12.94
C ARG A 141 -8.66 2.45 -14.20
N ARG A 142 -9.94 2.75 -14.43
CA ARG A 142 -10.65 2.39 -15.66
C ARG A 142 -10.16 3.19 -16.86
N ILE A 143 -9.78 4.45 -16.67
CA ILE A 143 -9.19 5.28 -17.74
C ILE A 143 -7.80 4.79 -18.11
N VAL A 144 -6.97 4.35 -17.13
CA VAL A 144 -5.62 3.83 -17.39
C VAL A 144 -5.68 2.52 -18.19
N ALA A 145 -6.66 1.66 -17.93
CA ALA A 145 -6.72 0.32 -18.49
C ALA A 145 -6.68 0.27 -20.04
N PRO A 146 -7.47 1.03 -20.82
CA PRO A 146 -7.38 1.03 -22.28
C PRO A 146 -6.18 1.79 -22.84
N ILE A 147 -5.46 2.56 -22.04
CA ILE A 147 -4.27 3.33 -22.45
C ILE A 147 -3.00 2.49 -22.33
N ALA A 148 -2.87 1.75 -21.23
CA ALA A 148 -1.70 0.93 -20.99
C ALA A 148 -1.65 -0.27 -21.95
N ASP A 149 -0.45 -0.65 -22.37
CA ASP A 149 -0.18 -1.82 -23.20
C ASP A 149 0.50 -2.96 -22.40
N LEU A 150 1.06 -2.64 -21.22
CA LEU A 150 1.50 -3.62 -20.22
C LEU A 150 0.74 -3.44 -18.91
N HIS A 151 0.17 -4.52 -18.40
CA HIS A 151 -0.64 -4.54 -17.19
C HIS A 151 -0.05 -5.53 -16.18
N PHE A 152 0.48 -5.04 -15.09
CA PHE A 152 1.03 -5.88 -14.02
C PHE A 152 -0.04 -6.06 -12.94
N ALA A 153 -0.81 -7.12 -13.07
CA ALA A 153 -1.89 -7.44 -12.13
C ALA A 153 -1.32 -8.07 -10.85
N PRO A 154 -1.77 -7.63 -9.66
CA PRO A 154 -1.31 -8.19 -8.40
C PRO A 154 -1.81 -9.61 -8.15
N THR A 155 -2.97 -9.99 -8.73
CA THR A 155 -3.64 -11.28 -8.51
C THR A 155 -4.32 -11.77 -9.79
N ASP A 156 -4.68 -13.05 -9.83
CA ASP A 156 -5.50 -13.61 -10.90
C ASP A 156 -6.88 -12.95 -10.97
N THR A 157 -7.46 -12.54 -9.82
CA THR A 157 -8.74 -11.84 -9.77
C THR A 157 -8.65 -10.48 -10.48
N ALA A 158 -7.55 -9.75 -10.28
CA ALA A 158 -7.31 -8.48 -10.95
C ALA A 158 -7.11 -8.68 -12.46
N ALA A 159 -6.37 -9.70 -12.89
CA ALA A 159 -6.23 -10.04 -14.30
C ALA A 159 -7.57 -10.45 -14.94
N ALA A 160 -8.40 -11.22 -14.22
CA ALA A 160 -9.74 -11.56 -14.68
C ALA A 160 -10.66 -10.35 -14.79
N ALA A 161 -10.48 -9.32 -13.94
CA ALA A 161 -11.24 -8.08 -14.05
C ALA A 161 -10.89 -7.31 -15.33
N LEU A 162 -9.61 -7.22 -15.70
CA LEU A 162 -9.17 -6.66 -16.98
C LEU A 162 -9.76 -7.43 -18.16
N ALA A 163 -9.74 -8.77 -18.12
CA ALA A 163 -10.29 -9.61 -19.18
C ALA A 163 -11.80 -9.37 -19.38
N ARG A 164 -12.59 -9.13 -18.31
CA ARG A 164 -14.01 -8.76 -18.41
C ARG A 164 -14.24 -7.43 -19.12
N GLU A 165 -13.25 -6.56 -19.13
CA GLU A 165 -13.26 -5.28 -19.83
C GLU A 165 -12.58 -5.36 -21.21
N ASN A 166 -12.36 -6.57 -21.74
CA ASN A 166 -11.68 -6.85 -23.01
C ASN A 166 -10.21 -6.40 -23.06
N VAL A 167 -9.57 -6.20 -21.91
CA VAL A 167 -8.13 -5.97 -21.80
C VAL A 167 -7.46 -7.32 -21.57
N THR A 168 -6.96 -7.94 -22.65
CA THR A 168 -6.40 -9.31 -22.61
C THR A 168 -4.94 -9.36 -23.06
N ALA A 169 -4.49 -8.37 -23.84
CA ALA A 169 -3.09 -8.29 -24.29
C ALA A 169 -2.20 -7.62 -23.21
N GLY A 170 -0.97 -8.06 -23.10
CA GLY A 170 0.03 -7.46 -22.18
C GLY A 170 -0.31 -7.59 -20.70
N VAL A 171 -1.22 -8.51 -20.30
CA VAL A 171 -1.59 -8.74 -18.91
C VAL A 171 -0.69 -9.79 -18.29
N HIS A 172 -0.02 -9.43 -17.20
CA HIS A 172 0.90 -10.31 -16.47
C HIS A 172 0.52 -10.33 -14.97
N VAL A 173 0.30 -11.50 -14.42
CA VAL A 173 0.12 -11.65 -12.96
C VAL A 173 1.50 -11.69 -12.33
N THR A 174 1.87 -10.64 -11.63
CA THR A 174 3.22 -10.46 -11.06
C THR A 174 3.29 -10.59 -9.54
N GLY A 175 2.16 -10.46 -8.86
CA GLY A 175 2.09 -10.15 -7.44
C GLY A 175 2.05 -8.64 -7.19
N ASN A 176 1.81 -8.27 -5.94
CA ASN A 176 1.79 -6.86 -5.53
C ASN A 176 3.18 -6.43 -5.04
N THR A 177 3.71 -5.37 -5.60
CA THR A 177 5.03 -4.81 -5.26
C THR A 177 5.13 -4.27 -3.83
N VAL A 178 4.00 -4.13 -3.11
CA VAL A 178 4.01 -3.81 -1.68
C VAL A 178 4.71 -4.90 -0.85
N ILE A 179 4.64 -6.16 -1.29
CA ILE A 179 5.32 -7.28 -0.61
C ILE A 179 6.83 -7.18 -0.81
N ASP A 180 7.28 -6.75 -1.99
CA ASP A 180 8.71 -6.45 -2.26
C ASP A 180 9.20 -5.31 -1.37
N ALA A 181 8.39 -4.24 -1.24
CA ALA A 181 8.69 -3.10 -0.37
C ALA A 181 8.80 -3.50 1.11
N LEU A 182 7.89 -4.35 1.57
CA LEU A 182 7.91 -4.89 2.92
C LEU A 182 9.21 -5.67 3.19
N HIS A 183 9.59 -6.60 2.31
CA HIS A 183 10.82 -7.38 2.47
C HIS A 183 12.08 -6.52 2.40
N TRP A 184 12.12 -5.53 1.50
CA TRP A 184 13.19 -4.54 1.47
C TRP A 184 13.31 -3.79 2.78
N THR A 185 12.20 -3.26 3.29
CA THR A 185 12.18 -2.46 4.53
C THR A 185 12.60 -3.30 5.74
N ARG A 186 12.15 -4.55 5.84
CA ARG A 186 12.64 -5.50 6.84
C ARG A 186 14.16 -5.68 6.79
N GLY A 187 14.69 -5.86 5.59
CA GLY A 187 16.14 -5.95 5.38
C GLY A 187 16.89 -4.69 5.87
N ARG A 188 16.34 -3.50 5.63
CA ARG A 188 16.89 -2.23 6.10
C ARG A 188 16.84 -2.11 7.63
N ILE A 189 15.73 -2.48 8.26
CA ILE A 189 15.61 -2.50 9.73
C ILE A 189 16.61 -3.49 10.34
N ALA A 190 16.75 -4.68 9.77
CA ALA A 190 17.71 -5.67 10.25
C ALA A 190 19.16 -5.19 10.14
N ALA A 191 19.51 -4.48 9.06
CA ALA A 191 20.83 -3.89 8.85
C ALA A 191 21.08 -2.63 9.71
N THR A 192 20.02 -1.92 10.08
CA THR A 192 20.09 -0.66 10.85
C THR A 192 18.99 -0.65 11.91
N PRO A 193 19.18 -1.38 13.04
CA PRO A 193 18.14 -1.52 14.08
C PRO A 193 17.67 -0.21 14.70
N THR A 194 18.49 0.85 14.62
CA THR A 194 18.12 2.19 15.11
C THR A 194 16.94 2.82 14.37
N LEU A 195 16.58 2.31 13.17
CA LEU A 195 15.44 2.80 12.40
C LEU A 195 14.07 2.62 13.06
N ALA A 196 13.97 1.68 14.02
CA ALA A 196 12.71 1.40 14.72
C ALA A 196 12.94 0.98 16.18
N ALA A 197 14.05 1.45 16.79
CA ALA A 197 14.46 1.06 18.14
C ALA A 197 13.46 1.48 19.23
N ASP A 198 12.71 2.55 19.03
CA ASP A 198 11.64 3.00 19.94
C ASP A 198 10.48 1.99 19.99
N LEU A 199 10.15 1.34 18.86
CA LEU A 199 9.15 0.27 18.87
C LEU A 199 9.66 -1.00 19.54
N ASP A 200 10.94 -1.32 19.42
CA ASP A 200 11.55 -2.42 20.15
C ASP A 200 11.51 -2.16 21.67
N GLN A 201 11.79 -0.93 22.09
CA GLN A 201 11.66 -0.52 23.48
C GLN A 201 10.21 -0.56 23.96
N LEU A 202 9.26 -0.15 23.11
CA LEU A 202 7.83 -0.24 23.42
C LEU A 202 7.40 -1.70 23.59
N ALA A 203 7.78 -2.58 22.67
CA ALA A 203 7.45 -4.00 22.74
C ALA A 203 8.09 -4.68 23.99
N ALA A 204 9.30 -4.26 24.38
CA ALA A 204 9.94 -4.74 25.59
C ALA A 204 9.15 -4.42 26.88
N ARG A 205 8.42 -3.28 26.93
CA ARG A 205 7.49 -2.95 28.03
C ARG A 205 6.33 -3.95 28.12
N PHE A 206 6.01 -4.60 27.01
CA PHE A 206 4.93 -5.58 26.91
C PHE A 206 5.42 -7.04 26.93
N ALA A 207 6.66 -7.26 27.39
CA ALA A 207 7.24 -8.60 27.43
C ALA A 207 6.31 -9.59 28.16
N GLY A 208 6.08 -10.74 27.52
CA GLY A 208 5.19 -11.78 28.03
C GLY A 208 3.70 -11.59 27.67
N ARG A 209 3.33 -10.51 27.01
CA ARG A 209 1.95 -10.25 26.51
C ARG A 209 1.87 -10.50 25.01
N ARG A 210 0.68 -10.91 24.57
CA ARG A 210 0.33 -10.98 23.14
C ARG A 210 0.01 -9.57 22.63
N ILE A 211 0.64 -9.15 21.54
CA ILE A 211 0.49 -7.80 21.02
C ILE A 211 -0.57 -7.78 19.90
N VAL A 212 -1.59 -6.96 20.08
CA VAL A 212 -2.60 -6.64 19.05
C VAL A 212 -2.24 -5.28 18.45
N LEU A 213 -1.92 -5.25 17.15
CA LEU A 213 -1.76 -3.99 16.43
C LEU A 213 -3.12 -3.52 15.93
N VAL A 214 -3.54 -2.33 16.33
CA VAL A 214 -4.81 -1.73 15.91
C VAL A 214 -4.56 -0.57 14.97
N THR A 215 -5.25 -0.55 13.83
CA THR A 215 -5.30 0.62 12.94
C THR A 215 -6.73 0.87 12.51
N THR A 216 -7.24 2.09 12.69
CA THR A 216 -8.58 2.49 12.24
C THR A 216 -8.62 3.96 11.84
N HIS A 217 -9.22 4.25 10.68
CA HIS A 217 -9.30 5.60 10.14
C HIS A 217 -10.41 5.78 9.08
N ARG A 218 -11.11 4.70 8.71
CA ARG A 218 -12.12 4.74 7.65
C ARG A 218 -13.32 5.56 8.07
N ARG A 219 -13.76 6.46 7.17
CA ARG A 219 -14.92 7.34 7.41
C ARG A 219 -16.23 6.58 7.60
N GLU A 220 -16.34 5.41 6.96
CA GLU A 220 -17.49 4.52 7.09
C GLU A 220 -17.72 4.02 8.53
N ASN A 221 -16.67 4.01 9.35
CA ASN A 221 -16.71 3.60 10.75
C ASN A 221 -17.02 4.75 11.73
N PHE A 222 -17.07 6.00 11.26
CA PHE A 222 -17.28 7.13 12.17
C PHE A 222 -18.65 7.10 12.84
N GLY A 223 -18.75 7.65 14.05
CA GLY A 223 -19.93 7.60 14.89
C GLY A 223 -20.00 6.31 15.70
N ASP A 224 -21.13 5.63 15.69
CA ASP A 224 -21.41 4.44 16.52
C ASP A 224 -20.42 3.29 16.28
N GLY A 225 -19.98 3.10 15.04
CA GLY A 225 -18.98 2.10 14.68
C GLY A 225 -17.64 2.34 15.37
N MET A 226 -17.15 3.59 15.37
CA MET A 226 -15.91 3.95 16.05
C MET A 226 -15.99 3.80 17.55
N ALA A 227 -17.14 4.14 18.15
CA ALA A 227 -17.41 3.93 19.58
C ALA A 227 -17.42 2.43 19.93
N ALA A 228 -18.04 1.59 19.10
CA ALA A 228 -18.05 0.15 19.28
C ALA A 228 -16.65 -0.46 19.17
N ILE A 229 -15.85 -0.02 18.21
CA ILE A 229 -14.43 -0.38 18.07
C ILE A 229 -13.66 0.01 19.34
N ALA A 230 -13.81 1.23 19.84
CA ALA A 230 -13.12 1.70 21.02
C ALA A 230 -13.47 0.86 22.27
N ARG A 231 -14.76 0.53 22.47
CA ARG A 231 -15.19 -0.36 23.55
C ARG A 231 -14.62 -1.77 23.40
N ALA A 232 -14.59 -2.31 22.17
CA ALA A 232 -13.97 -3.60 21.90
C ALA A 232 -12.48 -3.61 22.27
N ILE A 233 -11.73 -2.57 21.89
CA ILE A 233 -10.31 -2.44 22.25
C ILE A 233 -10.14 -2.36 23.78
N ALA A 234 -10.98 -1.61 24.47
CA ALA A 234 -10.95 -1.53 25.93
C ALA A 234 -11.18 -2.90 26.59
N ARG A 235 -12.13 -3.70 26.08
CA ARG A 235 -12.37 -5.07 26.56
C ARG A 235 -11.22 -6.03 26.24
N ILE A 236 -10.59 -5.89 25.08
CA ILE A 236 -9.40 -6.67 24.72
C ILE A 236 -8.24 -6.33 25.67
N ALA A 237 -8.05 -5.03 25.93
CA ALA A 237 -7.02 -4.55 26.85
C ALA A 237 -7.29 -4.87 28.34
N ALA A 238 -8.51 -5.29 28.69
CA ALA A 238 -8.79 -5.75 30.05
C ALA A 238 -8.15 -7.10 30.41
N ARG A 239 -7.57 -7.82 29.42
CA ARG A 239 -6.79 -9.03 29.65
C ARG A 239 -5.36 -8.66 30.02
N ASP A 240 -4.85 -9.25 31.11
CA ASP A 240 -3.49 -9.02 31.59
C ASP A 240 -2.40 -9.58 30.67
N ASP A 241 -2.71 -10.61 29.87
CA ASP A 241 -1.82 -11.26 28.92
C ASP A 241 -1.83 -10.63 27.53
N VAL A 242 -2.56 -9.51 27.35
CA VAL A 242 -2.67 -8.78 26.07
C VAL A 242 -2.11 -7.37 26.22
N ALA A 243 -1.45 -6.91 25.16
CA ALA A 243 -1.09 -5.50 24.96
C ALA A 243 -1.61 -5.01 23.62
N VAL A 244 -1.90 -3.72 23.54
CA VAL A 244 -2.38 -3.06 22.31
C VAL A 244 -1.37 -1.99 21.91
N ILE A 245 -0.93 -2.03 20.65
CA ILE A 245 -0.22 -0.92 19.99
C ILE A 245 -1.20 -0.26 19.02
N PHE A 246 -1.46 1.01 19.23
CA PHE A 246 -2.43 1.76 18.45
C PHE A 246 -1.81 3.06 17.90
N PRO A 247 -1.26 3.05 16.68
CA PRO A 247 -0.91 4.27 15.96
C PRO A 247 -2.15 5.10 15.69
N MET A 248 -2.25 6.24 16.34
CA MET A 248 -3.44 7.12 16.26
C MET A 248 -3.47 7.87 14.93
N HIS A 249 -4.56 7.74 14.20
CA HIS A 249 -4.76 8.55 13.00
C HIS A 249 -4.92 10.04 13.41
N PRO A 250 -4.34 11.01 12.66
CA PRO A 250 -4.36 12.42 13.03
C PRO A 250 -5.76 13.07 12.94
N ASN A 251 -6.77 12.35 12.51
CA ASN A 251 -8.15 12.84 12.49
C ASN A 251 -8.68 13.02 13.93
N PRO A 252 -9.08 14.25 14.34
CA PRO A 252 -9.58 14.52 15.69
C PRO A 252 -10.77 13.66 16.10
N ASN A 253 -11.62 13.26 15.13
CA ASN A 253 -12.79 12.42 15.41
C ASN A 253 -12.42 11.02 15.91
N VAL A 254 -11.24 10.50 15.53
CA VAL A 254 -10.73 9.22 16.06
C VAL A 254 -10.20 9.42 17.47
N GLY A 255 -9.39 10.46 17.69
CA GLY A 255 -8.78 10.75 18.98
C GLY A 255 -9.82 10.92 20.10
N ALA A 256 -10.82 11.77 19.89
CA ALA A 256 -11.85 12.07 20.89
C ALA A 256 -12.62 10.82 21.37
N VAL A 257 -13.02 9.95 20.42
CA VAL A 257 -13.74 8.71 20.75
C VAL A 257 -12.85 7.74 21.53
N MET A 258 -11.56 7.63 21.12
CA MET A 258 -10.62 6.75 21.81
C MET A 258 -10.29 7.27 23.22
N ASP A 259 -10.22 8.58 23.42
CA ASP A 259 -10.02 9.18 24.75
C ASP A 259 -11.20 8.90 25.70
N GLU A 260 -12.42 8.93 25.17
CA GLU A 260 -13.64 8.66 25.94
C GLU A 260 -13.69 7.21 26.44
N TRP A 261 -13.37 6.23 25.59
CA TRP A 261 -13.64 4.82 25.88
C TRP A 261 -12.41 4.01 26.31
N LEU A 262 -11.22 4.35 25.84
CA LEU A 262 -10.02 3.57 26.12
C LEU A 262 -9.32 3.95 27.43
N GLY A 263 -9.52 5.16 27.92
CA GLY A 263 -8.76 5.65 29.07
C GLY A 263 -7.22 5.60 28.79
N ALA A 264 -6.44 5.27 29.81
CA ALA A 264 -4.99 5.15 29.73
C ALA A 264 -4.48 3.87 30.47
N PRO A 265 -4.88 2.67 30.08
CA PRO A 265 -4.36 1.44 30.69
C PRO A 265 -2.90 1.23 30.30
N ASP A 266 -2.08 0.69 31.23
CA ASP A 266 -0.63 0.51 31.06
C ASP A 266 -0.24 -0.42 29.90
N ASN A 267 -1.16 -1.29 29.47
CA ASN A 267 -0.97 -2.23 28.37
C ASN A 267 -1.50 -1.72 27.02
N VAL A 268 -1.92 -0.46 26.94
CA VAL A 268 -2.30 0.19 25.69
C VAL A 268 -1.33 1.33 25.36
N ALA A 269 -0.60 1.19 24.28
CA ALA A 269 0.24 2.23 23.75
C ALA A 269 -0.46 2.96 22.61
N ARG A 270 -1.02 4.13 22.90
CA ARG A 270 -1.46 5.08 21.88
C ARG A 270 -0.26 5.92 21.44
N ILE A 271 0.17 5.77 20.21
CA ILE A 271 1.38 6.39 19.67
C ILE A 271 1.08 7.27 18.48
N ALA A 272 2.02 8.13 18.10
CA ALA A 272 1.91 8.94 16.90
C ALA A 272 1.78 8.06 15.63
N PRO A 273 1.24 8.60 14.54
CA PRO A 273 1.22 7.90 13.25
C PRO A 273 2.61 7.42 12.87
N LEU A 274 2.71 6.18 12.40
CA LEU A 274 3.98 5.57 12.04
C LEU A 274 4.40 5.91 10.60
N ASP A 275 5.67 6.14 10.39
CA ASP A 275 6.27 6.05 9.07
C ASP A 275 6.35 4.58 8.60
N TYR A 276 6.82 4.33 7.40
CA TYR A 276 6.77 3.00 6.83
C TYR A 276 7.67 1.98 7.55
N PRO A 277 8.93 2.26 7.93
CA PRO A 277 9.74 1.32 8.73
C PRO A 277 9.14 1.00 10.10
N HIS A 278 8.69 2.01 10.82
CA HIS A 278 8.06 1.78 12.12
C HIS A 278 6.77 0.96 11.97
N PHE A 279 6.00 1.19 10.91
CA PHE A 279 4.80 0.41 10.63
C PHE A 279 5.13 -1.07 10.34
N ILE A 280 6.13 -1.34 9.49
CA ILE A 280 6.58 -2.71 9.22
C ILE A 280 7.12 -3.37 10.50
N ARG A 281 7.85 -2.62 11.34
CA ARG A 281 8.32 -3.16 12.62
C ARG A 281 7.17 -3.47 13.57
N ALA A 282 6.15 -2.63 13.64
CA ALA A 282 4.95 -2.88 14.44
C ALA A 282 4.22 -4.16 13.96
N LEU A 283 4.12 -4.38 12.65
CA LEU A 283 3.59 -5.61 12.07
C LEU A 283 4.45 -6.85 12.42
N GLU A 284 5.79 -6.73 12.45
CA GLU A 284 6.65 -7.82 12.88
C GLU A 284 6.44 -8.18 14.36
N LEU A 285 6.30 -7.17 15.21
CA LEU A 285 6.19 -7.32 16.66
C LEU A 285 4.81 -7.81 17.11
N CYS A 286 3.75 -7.52 16.35
CA CYS A 286 2.40 -7.93 16.76
C CYS A 286 2.16 -9.43 16.57
N ASP A 287 1.20 -9.97 17.30
CA ASP A 287 0.68 -11.32 17.10
C ASP A 287 -0.44 -11.33 16.04
N LEU A 288 -1.31 -10.34 16.06
CA LEU A 288 -2.36 -10.18 15.07
C LEU A 288 -2.62 -8.69 14.78
N ALA A 289 -3.19 -8.41 13.61
CA ALA A 289 -3.63 -7.07 13.22
C ALA A 289 -5.15 -6.96 13.25
N LEU A 290 -5.66 -5.93 13.93
CA LEU A 290 -7.06 -5.51 13.95
C LEU A 290 -7.17 -4.20 13.18
N THR A 291 -7.78 -4.19 12.00
CA THR A 291 -7.62 -3.07 11.06
C THR A 291 -8.86 -2.80 10.21
N ASP A 292 -8.99 -1.56 9.72
CA ASP A 292 -9.88 -1.21 8.61
C ASP A 292 -9.10 -0.82 7.32
N SER A 293 -7.76 -0.93 7.35
CA SER A 293 -6.88 -0.56 6.24
C SER A 293 -6.80 -1.67 5.18
N GLY A 294 -6.82 -1.27 3.89
CA GLY A 294 -6.56 -2.19 2.77
C GLY A 294 -5.13 -2.68 2.71
N GLY A 295 -4.12 -1.82 2.94
CA GLY A 295 -2.70 -2.18 2.89
C GLY A 295 -2.33 -3.24 3.92
N VAL A 296 -2.85 -3.14 5.15
CA VAL A 296 -2.59 -4.13 6.21
C VAL A 296 -3.07 -5.53 5.81
N GLN A 297 -4.16 -5.63 5.03
CA GLN A 297 -4.68 -6.91 4.53
C GLN A 297 -3.71 -7.58 3.54
N GLU A 298 -2.83 -6.83 2.90
CA GLU A 298 -1.81 -7.32 1.99
C GLU A 298 -0.49 -7.62 2.72
N GLU A 299 -0.07 -6.73 3.60
CA GLU A 299 1.26 -6.72 4.24
C GLU A 299 1.35 -7.66 5.45
N ALA A 300 0.36 -7.66 6.36
CA ALA A 300 0.41 -8.49 7.57
C ALA A 300 0.46 -10.00 7.27
N PRO A 301 -0.30 -10.54 6.28
CA PRO A 301 -0.19 -11.95 5.91
C PRO A 301 1.18 -12.34 5.37
N ALA A 302 1.92 -11.43 4.71
CA ALA A 302 3.28 -11.70 4.25
C ALA A 302 4.27 -11.92 5.40
N LEU A 303 3.91 -11.47 6.62
CA LEU A 303 4.63 -11.70 7.86
C LEU A 303 4.04 -12.85 8.69
N GLY A 304 3.08 -13.59 8.15
CA GLY A 304 2.39 -14.66 8.88
C GLY A 304 1.51 -14.15 10.02
N LYS A 305 0.99 -12.94 9.93
CA LYS A 305 0.13 -12.34 10.94
C LYS A 305 -1.34 -12.43 10.53
N PRO A 306 -2.22 -13.04 11.35
CA PRO A 306 -3.65 -13.02 11.11
C PRO A 306 -4.20 -11.60 11.06
N VAL A 307 -5.17 -11.36 10.17
CA VAL A 307 -5.80 -10.04 10.00
C VAL A 307 -7.29 -10.12 10.27
N LEU A 308 -7.75 -9.36 11.25
CA LEU A 308 -9.17 -9.12 11.51
C LEU A 308 -9.56 -7.75 10.95
N VAL A 309 -10.49 -7.75 10.00
CA VAL A 309 -10.87 -6.54 9.26
C VAL A 309 -12.18 -6.00 9.79
N MET A 310 -12.13 -4.83 10.43
CA MET A 310 -13.28 -4.13 11.01
C MET A 310 -14.13 -3.42 9.94
N ARG A 311 -14.58 -4.19 8.96
CA ARG A 311 -15.42 -3.76 7.85
C ARG A 311 -16.38 -4.87 7.46
N ASP A 312 -17.49 -4.52 6.81
CA ASP A 312 -18.45 -5.49 6.24
C ASP A 312 -18.03 -5.93 4.83
N THR A 313 -17.28 -5.10 4.12
CA THR A 313 -16.79 -5.37 2.76
C THR A 313 -15.30 -5.03 2.63
N THR A 314 -14.64 -5.60 1.61
CA THR A 314 -13.25 -5.29 1.30
C THR A 314 -13.01 -5.27 -0.21
N GLU A 315 -12.08 -4.44 -0.66
CA GLU A 315 -11.55 -4.44 -2.02
C GLU A 315 -10.47 -5.53 -2.23
N ARG A 316 -10.23 -6.36 -1.22
CA ARG A 316 -9.23 -7.45 -1.20
C ARG A 316 -9.89 -8.79 -0.87
N PRO A 317 -10.85 -9.25 -1.70
CA PRO A 317 -11.58 -10.49 -1.44
C PRO A 317 -10.66 -11.72 -1.44
N GLU A 318 -9.50 -11.62 -2.12
CA GLU A 318 -8.51 -12.70 -2.19
C GLU A 318 -7.94 -13.06 -0.81
N GLY A 319 -7.66 -12.07 0.04
CA GLY A 319 -7.18 -12.30 1.40
C GLY A 319 -8.20 -13.07 2.26
N VAL A 320 -9.47 -12.75 2.08
CA VAL A 320 -10.58 -13.46 2.75
C VAL A 320 -10.72 -14.88 2.20
N ALA A 321 -10.70 -15.05 0.88
CA ALA A 321 -10.81 -16.35 0.22
C ALA A 321 -9.62 -17.26 0.57
N ALA A 322 -8.41 -16.71 0.68
CA ALA A 322 -7.21 -17.44 1.10
C ALA A 322 -7.20 -17.75 2.60
N GLY A 323 -8.05 -17.13 3.40
CA GLY A 323 -8.11 -17.32 4.84
C GLY A 323 -7.05 -16.54 5.64
N THR A 324 -6.34 -15.60 5.02
CA THR A 324 -5.36 -14.73 5.68
C THR A 324 -5.99 -13.54 6.39
N ALA A 325 -7.20 -13.15 5.95
CA ALA A 325 -7.98 -12.07 6.52
C ALA A 325 -9.42 -12.53 6.79
N ARG A 326 -10.07 -11.93 7.79
CA ARG A 326 -11.47 -12.19 8.12
C ARG A 326 -12.22 -10.88 8.31
N LEU A 327 -13.35 -10.71 7.61
CA LEU A 327 -14.26 -9.58 7.82
C LEU A 327 -15.08 -9.80 9.09
N ILE A 328 -15.00 -8.86 10.02
CA ILE A 328 -15.67 -8.98 11.33
C ILE A 328 -16.64 -7.84 11.61
N GLY A 329 -16.73 -6.83 10.72
CA GLY A 329 -17.57 -5.64 10.95
C GLY A 329 -17.09 -4.82 12.13
N THR A 330 -17.99 -3.97 12.65
CA THR A 330 -17.70 -3.06 13.77
C THR A 330 -18.44 -3.43 15.06
N ASP A 331 -19.13 -4.57 15.09
CA ASP A 331 -19.83 -5.03 16.30
C ASP A 331 -18.83 -5.38 17.43
N GLU A 332 -19.01 -4.76 18.59
CA GLU A 332 -18.12 -4.89 19.74
C GLU A 332 -17.93 -6.35 20.18
N ALA A 333 -19.04 -7.09 20.32
CA ALA A 333 -18.99 -8.45 20.84
C ALA A 333 -18.28 -9.38 19.86
N ARG A 334 -18.51 -9.19 18.57
CA ARG A 334 -17.86 -9.94 17.50
C ARG A 334 -16.37 -9.65 17.42
N ILE A 335 -15.95 -8.36 17.49
CA ILE A 335 -14.52 -8.00 17.51
C ILE A 335 -13.81 -8.69 18.66
N VAL A 336 -14.35 -8.61 19.88
CA VAL A 336 -13.75 -9.23 21.05
C VAL A 336 -13.68 -10.76 20.92
N SER A 337 -14.76 -11.39 20.47
CA SER A 337 -14.82 -12.86 20.29
C SER A 337 -13.79 -13.35 19.27
N GLU A 338 -13.66 -12.69 18.13
CA GLU A 338 -12.73 -13.07 17.08
C GLU A 338 -11.27 -12.88 17.50
N VAL A 339 -10.95 -11.77 18.19
CA VAL A 339 -9.62 -11.55 18.76
C VAL A 339 -9.30 -12.63 19.79
N PHE A 340 -10.20 -12.91 20.73
CA PHE A 340 -9.96 -13.94 21.75
C PHE A 340 -9.83 -15.34 21.16
N THR A 341 -10.62 -15.66 20.13
CA THR A 341 -10.46 -16.92 19.41
C THR A 341 -9.03 -17.09 18.87
N LEU A 342 -8.49 -16.05 18.22
CA LEU A 342 -7.11 -16.13 17.69
C LEU A 342 -6.03 -16.11 18.79
N LEU A 343 -6.29 -15.50 19.93
CA LEU A 343 -5.34 -15.50 21.03
C LEU A 343 -5.33 -16.82 21.81
N ASP A 344 -6.47 -17.49 21.94
CA ASP A 344 -6.66 -18.66 22.80
C ASP A 344 -6.59 -19.99 22.03
N ASP A 345 -6.99 -20.01 20.75
CA ASP A 345 -6.97 -21.20 19.89
C ASP A 345 -5.76 -21.17 18.93
N LYS A 346 -4.73 -21.96 19.28
CA LYS A 346 -3.52 -22.11 18.44
C LYS A 346 -3.80 -22.68 17.07
N ALA A 347 -4.84 -23.51 16.91
CA ALA A 347 -5.19 -24.09 15.61
C ALA A 347 -5.81 -23.03 14.71
N ALA A 348 -6.76 -22.24 15.23
CA ALA A 348 -7.36 -21.11 14.53
C ALA A 348 -6.32 -20.07 14.12
N TYR A 349 -5.43 -19.69 15.05
CA TYR A 349 -4.31 -18.80 14.77
C TYR A 349 -3.41 -19.35 13.66
N SER A 350 -2.95 -20.59 13.79
CA SER A 350 -2.03 -21.20 12.82
C SER A 350 -2.66 -21.38 11.45
N ALA A 351 -3.96 -21.62 11.35
CA ALA A 351 -4.67 -21.71 10.09
C ALA A 351 -4.60 -20.39 9.32
N MET A 352 -4.81 -19.25 9.97
CA MET A 352 -4.70 -17.93 9.33
C MET A 352 -3.24 -17.53 9.08
N ALA A 353 -2.35 -17.74 10.05
CA ALA A 353 -0.95 -17.31 9.98
C ALA A 353 -0.14 -18.06 8.91
N ARG A 354 -0.52 -19.30 8.57
CA ARG A 354 0.14 -20.14 7.55
C ARG A 354 -0.59 -20.19 6.22
N ALA A 355 -1.71 -19.50 6.11
CA ALA A 355 -2.42 -19.41 4.85
C ALA A 355 -1.51 -18.74 3.79
N HIS A 356 -1.64 -19.22 2.54
CA HIS A 356 -0.87 -18.63 1.44
C HIS A 356 -1.28 -17.17 1.23
N ASN A 357 -0.31 -16.26 1.21
CA ASN A 357 -0.57 -14.86 0.89
C ASN A 357 -0.87 -14.70 -0.61
N PRO A 358 -2.09 -14.36 -1.01
CA PRO A 358 -2.46 -14.25 -2.42
C PRO A 358 -1.86 -13.03 -3.12
N PHE A 359 -1.29 -12.08 -2.37
CA PHE A 359 -0.78 -10.83 -2.90
C PHE A 359 0.67 -10.91 -3.38
N GLY A 360 1.35 -12.04 -3.22
CA GLY A 360 2.67 -12.26 -3.81
C GLY A 360 3.71 -12.80 -2.84
N ASP A 361 4.89 -13.02 -3.42
CA ASP A 361 6.05 -13.67 -2.79
C ASP A 361 7.27 -12.74 -2.66
N GLY A 362 7.09 -11.43 -2.92
CA GLY A 362 8.16 -10.44 -2.86
C GLY A 362 9.11 -10.45 -4.08
N GLN A 363 8.66 -10.98 -5.22
CA GLN A 363 9.40 -11.00 -6.48
C GLN A 363 8.67 -10.26 -7.60
N ALA A 364 7.65 -9.49 -7.28
CA ALA A 364 6.85 -8.76 -8.26
C ALA A 364 7.69 -7.76 -9.05
N SER A 365 8.50 -6.97 -8.37
CA SER A 365 9.38 -5.97 -8.97
C SER A 365 10.42 -6.58 -9.92
N THR A 366 10.98 -7.73 -9.57
CA THR A 366 11.93 -8.46 -10.41
C THR A 366 11.26 -8.97 -11.70
N ARG A 367 10.02 -9.51 -11.57
CA ARG A 367 9.22 -9.94 -12.74
C ARG A 367 8.89 -8.76 -13.65
N ILE A 368 8.44 -7.63 -13.07
CA ILE A 368 8.14 -6.40 -13.79
C ILE A 368 9.38 -5.89 -14.54
N ALA A 369 10.52 -5.78 -13.86
CA ALA A 369 11.75 -5.27 -14.46
C ALA A 369 12.20 -6.13 -15.64
N ARG A 370 12.10 -7.48 -15.56
CA ARG A 370 12.41 -8.37 -16.66
C ARG A 370 11.48 -8.16 -17.85
N ILE A 371 10.16 -8.08 -17.62
CA ILE A 371 9.20 -7.86 -18.70
C ILE A 371 9.44 -6.51 -19.38
N ILE A 372 9.73 -5.48 -18.62
CA ILE A 372 10.07 -4.15 -19.17
C ILE A 372 11.38 -4.21 -19.99
N ALA A 373 12.41 -4.91 -19.49
CA ALA A 373 13.69 -5.07 -20.22
C ALA A 373 13.48 -5.77 -21.56
N ASP A 374 12.75 -6.90 -21.56
CA ASP A 374 12.40 -7.64 -22.79
C ASP A 374 11.62 -6.76 -23.79
N ASP A 375 10.68 -5.94 -23.29
CA ASP A 375 9.84 -5.06 -24.09
C ASP A 375 10.64 -3.90 -24.75
N VAL A 376 11.63 -3.35 -24.06
CA VAL A 376 12.47 -2.30 -24.62
C VAL A 376 13.67 -2.84 -25.41
N GLY A 377 13.76 -4.16 -25.62
CA GLY A 377 14.73 -4.83 -26.49
C GLY A 377 16.09 -5.09 -25.84
N LEU A 378 16.14 -5.40 -24.56
CA LEU A 378 17.34 -5.73 -23.78
C LEU A 378 17.50 -7.23 -23.55
#